data_c182784a46661e2bc663f20ab216cef8
#
_entry.id   c182784a46661e2bc663f20ab216cef8
#
_cell.length_a   1.000
_cell.length_b   1.000
_cell.length_c   1.000
_cell.angle_alpha   90.00
_cell.angle_beta   90.00
_cell.angle_gamma   90.00
#
_symmetry.space_group_name_H-M   'P 1'
#
loop_
_entity.id
_entity.type
_entity.pdbx_description
1 polymer ?
#
loop_
_entity_poly.entity_id
_entity_poly.type
_entity_poly.pdbx_seq_one_letter_code
_entity_poly.pdbx_strand_id
1 'polypeptide(L)'
;MTQVRSLGAVALLAALAFPSGAQGRPTDGYHNAARLSAALDSIARANSSLVRVEVLATSPGRRPVHVVRLGGREERPAVLVLAGAYGPQLSSSEVALRMVRDLVRANGAAAMLQDNTIYIVPRLNPDASETFFGALRWERKGNDGAFDDDRDMADDEDAPNDLNGDGIITMMRVKAVNGEWIADAVDPALMRRADATKGERGVYRLLSEGRDDDNDGEYNEDAPGGTDISRNFGNNFRFFGENSGLHPFSADESRAVAEFVSTHDNIAAVYVLGMQDNLIKAWEGRRVPGIGGSPQGTSAGGPFTATLPEDNGWFNEVSRRFKASTGWSEGPATASDVGDPLSWAYFHMGRFAFGSRVWWPGKAAADTAAGRRAPAQDAIASERNDYRWMKANNPAGFVEWTPVQGMMIDGEQVEVGGFAAFALLNPAGSQLDSLTMKHTAFVTDLVKMLPRIAAPTVTVTEVGPRVYRVRAVIQNNGFLPSNAAIGVRSRLPQRVRVEMLIGNGQQLSSGRRMQYVNAIPGSGGTEAFEWVLVAAPNSTVTLNVGSPHAGLSTQTITLRAR
;
A
#
# COMPACT_ATOMS: atom_id res chain seq x y z
N MET A 1 -33.96 -0.24 85.59
CA MET A 1 -32.70 -0.09 84.91
C MET A 1 -32.61 -1.22 83.85
N THR A 2 -33.01 -0.93 82.66
CA THR A 2 -32.96 -1.91 81.55
C THR A 2 -32.44 -1.19 80.30
N GLN A 3 -31.25 -1.56 79.91
CA GLN A 3 -30.61 -1.02 78.69
C GLN A 3 -31.23 -1.66 77.45
N VAL A 4 -31.68 -0.84 76.54
CA VAL A 4 -32.07 -1.24 75.16
C VAL A 4 -30.85 -1.10 74.24
N ARG A 5 -30.41 -2.20 73.71
CA ARG A 5 -29.35 -2.26 72.60
C ARG A 5 -30.05 -2.15 71.25
N SER A 6 -29.76 -1.11 70.52
CA SER A 6 -30.13 -0.98 69.09
C SER A 6 -29.20 -1.75 68.23
N LEU A 7 -29.71 -2.74 67.49
CA LEU A 7 -28.99 -3.40 66.36
C LEU A 7 -29.17 -2.52 65.14
N GLY A 8 -28.05 -1.98 64.65
CA GLY A 8 -27.97 -1.39 63.29
C GLY A 8 -27.80 -2.46 62.26
N ALA A 9 -28.73 -2.57 61.32
CA ALA A 9 -28.60 -3.42 60.14
C ALA A 9 -27.70 -2.72 59.08
N VAL A 10 -26.53 -3.31 58.81
CA VAL A 10 -25.69 -2.92 57.68
C VAL A 10 -26.20 -3.66 56.45
N ALA A 11 -26.82 -2.94 55.52
CA ALA A 11 -27.19 -3.46 54.21
C ALA A 11 -25.92 -3.56 53.32
N LEU A 12 -25.46 -4.78 53.08
CA LEU A 12 -24.42 -5.06 52.09
C LEU A 12 -25.05 -4.97 50.70
N LEU A 13 -24.78 -3.89 49.94
CA LEU A 13 -25.06 -3.84 48.52
C LEU A 13 -24.04 -4.75 47.80
N ALA A 14 -24.46 -5.96 47.43
CA ALA A 14 -23.72 -6.78 46.49
C ALA A 14 -23.84 -6.17 45.09
N ALA A 15 -22.79 -5.52 44.61
CA ALA A 15 -22.67 -5.13 43.23
C ALA A 15 -22.59 -6.42 42.38
N LEU A 16 -23.66 -6.73 41.67
CA LEU A 16 -23.67 -7.75 40.65
C LEU A 16 -22.77 -7.27 39.50
N ALA A 17 -21.51 -7.70 39.50
CA ALA A 17 -20.63 -7.60 38.31
C ALA A 17 -21.21 -8.52 37.24
N PHE A 18 -21.86 -7.95 36.25
CA PHE A 18 -22.16 -8.67 35.02
C PHE A 18 -20.81 -9.04 34.38
N PRO A 19 -20.61 -10.30 33.94
CA PRO A 19 -19.44 -10.62 33.17
C PRO A 19 -19.55 -9.83 31.84
N SER A 20 -18.79 -8.75 31.70
CA SER A 20 -18.50 -8.19 30.40
C SER A 20 -17.86 -9.32 29.57
N GLY A 21 -18.57 -9.78 28.56
CA GLY A 21 -18.04 -10.72 27.59
C GLY A 21 -16.65 -10.20 27.19
N ALA A 22 -15.63 -11.08 27.27
CA ALA A 22 -14.26 -10.73 26.98
C ALA A 22 -14.17 -10.23 25.53
N GLN A 23 -14.39 -8.93 25.31
CA GLN A 23 -13.97 -8.27 24.09
C GLN A 23 -12.44 -8.35 24.11
N GLY A 24 -11.86 -9.02 23.09
CA GLY A 24 -10.40 -9.13 22.96
C GLY A 24 -9.78 -7.73 22.99
N ARG A 25 -8.57 -7.64 23.51
CA ARG A 25 -7.85 -6.34 23.49
C ARG A 25 -7.70 -5.85 22.06
N PRO A 26 -7.76 -4.56 21.77
CA PRO A 26 -7.56 -4.02 20.40
C PRO A 26 -6.28 -4.48 19.74
N THR A 27 -5.24 -4.80 20.52
CA THR A 27 -3.95 -5.30 20.07
C THR A 27 -3.91 -6.82 19.80
N ASP A 28 -4.97 -7.57 20.15
CA ASP A 28 -4.99 -9.02 19.94
C ASP A 28 -4.94 -9.36 18.46
N GLY A 29 -4.01 -10.22 18.09
CA GLY A 29 -3.78 -10.62 16.70
C GLY A 29 -2.83 -9.71 15.92
N TYR A 30 -2.32 -8.64 16.54
CA TYR A 30 -1.34 -7.73 15.96
C TYR A 30 0.05 -7.91 16.58
N HIS A 31 1.09 -7.65 15.78
CA HIS A 31 2.49 -7.77 16.19
C HIS A 31 3.14 -6.39 16.29
N ASN A 32 3.78 -6.09 17.40
CA ASN A 32 4.74 -4.98 17.47
C ASN A 32 6.00 -5.31 16.66
N ALA A 33 6.94 -4.38 16.48
CA ALA A 33 8.12 -4.56 15.64
C ALA A 33 8.96 -5.80 16.06
N ALA A 34 9.16 -6.02 17.36
CA ALA A 34 9.93 -7.15 17.85
C ALA A 34 9.24 -8.50 17.57
N ARG A 35 7.92 -8.60 17.79
CA ARG A 35 7.15 -9.80 17.50
C ARG A 35 7.05 -10.07 16.00
N LEU A 36 6.93 -9.04 15.18
CA LEU A 36 6.94 -9.16 13.71
C LEU A 36 8.26 -9.74 13.23
N SER A 37 9.39 -9.22 13.69
CA SER A 37 10.72 -9.73 13.37
C SER A 37 10.86 -11.21 13.78
N ALA A 38 10.46 -11.56 15.01
CA ALA A 38 10.51 -12.94 15.50
C ALA A 38 9.62 -13.90 14.70
N ALA A 39 8.44 -13.43 14.25
CA ALA A 39 7.54 -14.22 13.40
C ALA A 39 8.15 -14.48 12.02
N LEU A 40 8.75 -13.46 11.39
CA LEU A 40 9.45 -13.58 10.11
C LEU A 40 10.63 -14.57 10.20
N ASP A 41 11.45 -14.45 11.24
CA ASP A 41 12.57 -15.37 11.49
C ASP A 41 12.09 -16.82 11.69
N SER A 42 10.98 -17.01 12.38
CA SER A 42 10.38 -18.33 12.57
C SER A 42 9.92 -18.94 11.24
N ILE A 43 9.25 -18.15 10.41
CA ILE A 43 8.81 -18.59 9.08
C ILE A 43 10.02 -18.93 8.19
N ALA A 44 11.06 -18.09 8.20
CA ALA A 44 12.27 -18.30 7.41
C ALA A 44 13.01 -19.57 7.83
N ARG A 45 13.19 -19.80 9.14
CA ARG A 45 13.80 -21.04 9.63
C ARG A 45 13.03 -22.29 9.24
N ALA A 46 11.70 -22.24 9.29
CA ALA A 46 10.84 -23.36 8.91
C ALA A 46 10.82 -23.64 7.40
N ASN A 47 11.20 -22.66 6.56
CA ASN A 47 11.11 -22.70 5.10
C ASN A 47 12.39 -22.19 4.43
N SER A 48 13.56 -22.54 4.94
CA SER A 48 14.86 -21.96 4.56
C SER A 48 15.25 -22.12 3.09
N SER A 49 14.65 -23.06 2.36
CA SER A 49 14.84 -23.24 0.91
C SER A 49 14.07 -22.22 0.07
N LEU A 50 12.97 -21.67 0.59
CA LEU A 50 12.05 -20.79 -0.13
C LEU A 50 11.96 -19.36 0.44
N VAL A 51 12.32 -19.17 1.72
CA VAL A 51 12.15 -17.88 2.42
C VAL A 51 13.49 -17.33 2.86
N ARG A 52 13.73 -16.08 2.55
CA ARG A 52 14.85 -15.27 3.07
C ARG A 52 14.31 -13.97 3.61
N VAL A 53 14.82 -13.57 4.76
CA VAL A 53 14.49 -12.31 5.41
C VAL A 53 15.77 -11.48 5.50
N GLU A 54 15.71 -10.26 5.03
CA GLU A 54 16.82 -9.31 5.05
C GLU A 54 16.34 -7.99 5.65
N VAL A 55 17.25 -7.23 6.25
CA VAL A 55 16.97 -5.88 6.72
C VAL A 55 17.19 -4.93 5.55
N LEU A 56 16.13 -4.28 5.12
CA LEU A 56 16.14 -3.30 4.02
C LEU A 56 16.65 -1.93 4.51
N ALA A 57 16.18 -1.51 5.70
CA ALA A 57 16.56 -0.27 6.35
C ALA A 57 16.43 -0.41 7.88
N THR A 58 16.98 0.55 8.60
CA THR A 58 16.70 0.75 10.02
C THR A 58 16.09 2.12 10.20
N SER A 59 14.93 2.20 10.85
CA SER A 59 14.24 3.46 11.10
C SER A 59 14.98 4.34 12.11
N PRO A 60 14.66 5.64 12.23
CA PRO A 60 15.20 6.51 13.28
C PRO A 60 14.99 5.94 14.69
N GLY A 61 13.85 5.29 14.96
CA GLY A 61 13.57 4.57 16.20
C GLY A 61 14.33 3.25 16.36
N ARG A 62 15.35 2.99 15.51
CA ARG A 62 16.20 1.80 15.52
C ARG A 62 15.45 0.48 15.34
N ARG A 63 14.32 0.51 14.63
CA ARG A 63 13.53 -0.69 14.28
C ARG A 63 13.87 -1.15 12.87
N PRO A 64 14.07 -2.47 12.65
CA PRO A 64 14.38 -2.97 11.31
C PRO A 64 13.15 -2.94 10.41
N VAL A 65 13.35 -2.42 9.20
CA VAL A 65 12.45 -2.60 8.06
C VAL A 65 12.88 -3.85 7.31
N HIS A 66 12.04 -4.87 7.29
CA HIS A 66 12.36 -6.14 6.66
C HIS A 66 11.88 -6.20 5.21
N VAL A 67 12.67 -6.84 4.36
CA VAL A 67 12.20 -7.39 3.09
C VAL A 67 12.27 -8.91 3.14
N VAL A 68 11.19 -9.56 2.75
CA VAL A 68 11.08 -11.02 2.66
C VAL A 68 11.09 -11.41 1.20
N ARG A 69 12.03 -12.26 0.80
CA ARG A 69 12.08 -12.87 -0.52
C ARG A 69 11.50 -14.28 -0.45
N LEU A 70 10.49 -14.56 -1.27
CA LEU A 70 9.94 -15.88 -1.51
C LEU A 70 10.35 -16.35 -2.90
N GLY A 71 10.95 -17.54 -3.01
CA GLY A 71 11.42 -18.10 -4.27
C GLY A 71 12.77 -18.80 -4.14
N GLY A 72 13.25 -19.39 -5.25
CA GLY A 72 14.54 -20.06 -5.32
C GLY A 72 15.73 -19.10 -5.22
N ARG A 73 16.94 -19.62 -5.48
CA ARG A 73 18.18 -18.80 -5.44
C ARG A 73 18.29 -17.83 -6.61
N GLU A 74 17.79 -18.23 -7.79
CA GLU A 74 17.82 -17.43 -8.98
C GLU A 74 16.71 -16.39 -8.96
N GLU A 75 17.00 -15.19 -9.44
CA GLU A 75 16.00 -14.16 -9.63
C GLU A 75 15.10 -14.51 -10.82
N ARG A 76 13.80 -14.49 -10.57
CA ARG A 76 12.74 -14.74 -11.54
C ARG A 76 11.84 -13.50 -11.61
N PRO A 77 11.03 -13.33 -12.66
CA PRO A 77 10.03 -12.27 -12.68
C PRO A 77 9.29 -12.15 -11.35
N ALA A 78 9.15 -10.94 -10.82
CA ALA A 78 8.74 -10.74 -9.44
C ALA A 78 7.55 -9.79 -9.30
N VAL A 79 6.77 -10.04 -8.23
CA VAL A 79 5.85 -9.08 -7.61
C VAL A 79 6.52 -8.56 -6.35
N LEU A 80 6.51 -7.23 -6.17
CA LEU A 80 6.84 -6.59 -4.90
C LEU A 80 5.56 -6.19 -4.18
N VAL A 81 5.37 -6.66 -2.94
CA VAL A 81 4.29 -6.26 -2.04
C VAL A 81 4.84 -5.27 -1.02
N LEU A 82 4.26 -4.07 -0.97
CA LEU A 82 4.62 -3.03 0.01
C LEU A 82 3.44 -2.83 0.97
N ALA A 83 3.71 -2.91 2.28
CA ALA A 83 2.71 -2.71 3.32
C ALA A 83 3.24 -1.84 4.46
N GLY A 84 2.33 -1.26 5.25
CA GLY A 84 2.67 -0.52 6.45
C GLY A 84 3.46 0.77 6.19
N ALA A 85 3.31 1.41 5.02
CA ALA A 85 3.86 2.74 4.76
C ALA A 85 3.12 3.81 5.56
N TYR A 86 1.79 3.70 5.68
CA TYR A 86 0.99 4.50 6.59
C TYR A 86 0.94 3.79 7.95
N GLY A 87 1.70 4.31 8.92
CA GLY A 87 1.93 3.66 10.22
C GLY A 87 0.67 3.27 10.99
N PRO A 88 -0.38 4.14 11.07
CA PRO A 88 -1.62 3.81 11.75
C PRO A 88 -2.39 2.62 11.18
N GLN A 89 -2.14 2.23 9.92
CA GLN A 89 -2.81 1.08 9.28
C GLN A 89 -2.07 -0.24 9.53
N LEU A 90 -2.07 -0.73 10.76
CA LEU A 90 -1.40 -1.99 11.11
C LEU A 90 -1.99 -3.21 10.40
N SER A 91 -3.27 -3.15 10.03
CA SER A 91 -3.94 -4.23 9.29
C SER A 91 -3.21 -4.60 8.01
N SER A 92 -2.65 -3.64 7.28
CA SER A 92 -1.84 -3.89 6.07
C SER A 92 -0.57 -4.68 6.39
N SER A 93 0.10 -4.30 7.47
CA SER A 93 1.31 -4.98 7.95
C SER A 93 1.03 -6.42 8.40
N GLU A 94 -0.06 -6.64 9.14
CA GLU A 94 -0.45 -7.97 9.60
C GLU A 94 -0.87 -8.88 8.46
N VAL A 95 -1.62 -8.36 7.49
CA VAL A 95 -1.98 -9.12 6.29
C VAL A 95 -0.74 -9.49 5.49
N ALA A 96 0.23 -8.59 5.33
CA ALA A 96 1.48 -8.88 4.64
C ALA A 96 2.34 -9.94 5.36
N LEU A 97 2.45 -9.86 6.70
CA LEU A 97 3.14 -10.88 7.51
C LEU A 97 2.49 -12.27 7.35
N ARG A 98 1.16 -12.33 7.49
CA ARG A 98 0.41 -13.59 7.35
C ARG A 98 0.45 -14.13 5.92
N MET A 99 0.48 -13.25 4.92
CA MET A 99 0.65 -13.60 3.51
C MET A 99 1.97 -14.35 3.26
N VAL A 100 3.08 -13.96 3.90
CA VAL A 100 4.36 -14.71 3.83
C VAL A 100 4.14 -16.16 4.25
N ARG A 101 3.47 -16.38 5.38
CA ARG A 101 3.15 -17.72 5.90
C ARG A 101 2.28 -18.51 4.92
N ASP A 102 1.23 -17.88 4.41
CA ASP A 102 0.21 -18.57 3.60
C ASP A 102 0.73 -18.90 2.20
N LEU A 103 1.55 -18.02 1.60
CA LEU A 103 2.16 -18.25 0.29
C LEU A 103 3.13 -19.46 0.29
N VAL A 104 3.84 -19.72 1.38
CA VAL A 104 4.76 -20.87 1.44
C VAL A 104 4.05 -22.18 1.80
N ARG A 105 2.85 -22.11 2.39
CA ARG A 105 2.03 -23.27 2.76
C ARG A 105 1.02 -23.67 1.70
N ALA A 106 0.74 -22.80 0.73
CA ALA A 106 -0.25 -23.04 -0.30
C ALA A 106 0.11 -24.28 -1.15
N ASN A 107 -0.91 -25.05 -1.54
CA ASN A 107 -0.73 -26.12 -2.50
C ASN A 107 -0.16 -25.59 -3.82
N GLY A 108 0.94 -26.19 -4.29
CA GLY A 108 1.63 -25.72 -5.50
C GLY A 108 2.58 -24.53 -5.27
N ALA A 109 2.77 -24.06 -4.02
CA ALA A 109 3.65 -22.94 -3.68
C ALA A 109 5.07 -23.16 -4.24
N ALA A 110 5.66 -24.34 -4.05
CA ALA A 110 7.01 -24.63 -4.54
C ALA A 110 7.12 -24.48 -6.06
N ALA A 111 6.15 -24.97 -6.83
CA ALA A 111 6.14 -24.84 -8.29
C ALA A 111 5.97 -23.37 -8.73
N MET A 112 5.07 -22.63 -8.12
CA MET A 112 4.87 -21.21 -8.39
C MET A 112 6.14 -20.40 -8.11
N LEU A 113 6.80 -20.66 -6.97
CA LEU A 113 8.01 -19.97 -6.52
C LEU A 113 9.29 -20.47 -7.21
N GLN A 114 9.24 -21.55 -7.97
CA GLN A 114 10.32 -21.97 -8.86
C GLN A 114 10.45 -21.06 -10.06
N ASP A 115 9.32 -20.61 -10.60
CA ASP A 115 9.26 -19.78 -11.81
C ASP A 115 9.14 -18.29 -11.53
N ASN A 116 8.83 -17.90 -10.29
CA ASN A 116 8.58 -16.51 -9.90
C ASN A 116 9.23 -16.19 -8.55
N THR A 117 9.48 -14.91 -8.33
CA THR A 117 9.89 -14.36 -7.03
C THR A 117 8.78 -13.47 -6.47
N ILE A 118 8.59 -13.49 -5.17
CA ILE A 118 7.73 -12.52 -4.48
C ILE A 118 8.58 -11.84 -3.42
N TYR A 119 8.65 -10.52 -3.48
CA TYR A 119 9.24 -9.69 -2.41
C TYR A 119 8.11 -9.10 -1.59
N ILE A 120 8.24 -9.11 -0.27
CA ILE A 120 7.25 -8.53 0.65
C ILE A 120 7.97 -7.68 1.67
N VAL A 121 7.61 -6.40 1.73
CA VAL A 121 7.97 -5.48 2.81
C VAL A 121 6.75 -5.37 3.72
N PRO A 122 6.70 -6.10 4.86
CA PRO A 122 5.47 -6.20 5.65
C PRO A 122 5.15 -4.95 6.45
N ARG A 123 6.17 -4.15 6.83
CA ARG A 123 5.99 -2.91 7.60
C ARG A 123 7.08 -1.92 7.22
N LEU A 124 6.69 -0.89 6.46
CA LEU A 124 7.64 0.11 5.98
C LEU A 124 7.85 1.24 7.00
N ASN A 125 6.84 1.58 7.81
CA ASN A 125 6.94 2.55 8.90
C ASN A 125 6.77 1.83 10.26
N PRO A 126 7.82 1.21 10.81
CA PRO A 126 7.72 0.49 12.07
C PRO A 126 7.54 1.43 13.26
N ASP A 127 8.08 2.66 13.21
CA ASP A 127 8.06 3.59 14.33
C ASP A 127 6.64 4.08 14.63
N ALA A 128 5.98 4.62 13.64
CA ALA A 128 4.59 5.09 13.79
C ALA A 128 3.63 3.96 14.21
N SER A 129 3.92 2.73 13.83
CA SER A 129 3.09 1.58 14.20
C SER A 129 3.19 1.19 15.68
N GLU A 130 4.25 1.59 16.39
CA GLU A 130 4.45 1.21 17.80
C GLU A 130 3.49 1.92 18.76
N THR A 131 2.98 3.10 18.41
CA THR A 131 2.02 3.83 19.23
C THR A 131 0.70 3.06 19.46
N PHE A 132 0.37 2.12 18.56
CA PHE A 132 -0.76 1.20 18.73
C PHE A 132 -0.60 0.26 19.94
N PHE A 133 0.64 -0.05 20.32
CA PHE A 133 0.96 -0.98 21.41
C PHE A 133 1.35 -0.26 22.71
N GLY A 134 1.44 1.06 22.68
CA GLY A 134 1.77 1.90 23.83
C GLY A 134 0.68 1.88 24.91
N ALA A 135 1.03 2.36 26.11
CA ALA A 135 0.07 2.60 27.17
C ALA A 135 -0.90 3.74 26.77
N LEU A 136 -0.38 4.77 26.14
CA LEU A 136 -1.13 5.81 25.45
C LEU A 136 -1.17 5.48 23.95
N ARG A 137 -2.36 5.37 23.38
CA ARG A 137 -2.58 5.04 21.98
C ARG A 137 -3.02 6.27 21.20
N TRP A 138 -2.27 6.61 20.18
CA TRP A 138 -2.55 7.74 19.30
C TRP A 138 -2.09 7.48 17.88
N GLU A 139 -2.76 8.06 16.90
CA GLU A 139 -2.47 7.86 15.47
C GLU A 139 -1.30 8.75 15.04
N ARG A 140 -0.10 8.22 15.17
CA ARG A 140 1.10 8.86 14.68
C ARG A 140 1.36 8.47 13.22
N LYS A 141 1.62 9.45 12.36
CA LYS A 141 1.91 9.25 10.95
C LYS A 141 3.41 9.15 10.68
N GLY A 142 4.19 10.02 11.31
CA GLY A 142 5.64 10.12 11.14
C GLY A 142 6.42 9.01 11.83
N ASN A 143 7.64 8.76 11.35
CA ASN A 143 8.63 7.90 12.02
C ASN A 143 9.21 8.60 13.26
N ASP A 144 10.21 8.00 13.95
CA ASP A 144 10.85 8.59 15.16
C ASP A 144 11.95 9.64 14.82
N GLY A 145 11.94 10.21 13.60
CA GLY A 145 12.80 11.34 13.27
C GLY A 145 12.27 12.60 13.94
N ALA A 146 13.13 13.38 14.58
CA ALA A 146 12.74 14.68 15.09
C ALA A 146 12.40 15.63 13.93
N PHE A 147 11.36 16.42 14.09
CA PHE A 147 10.91 17.36 13.06
C PHE A 147 10.16 18.51 13.73
N ASP A 148 10.54 19.72 13.43
CA ASP A 148 9.92 20.98 13.84
C ASP A 148 8.74 21.25 12.86
N ASP A 149 7.51 20.87 13.27
CA ASP A 149 6.31 20.93 12.42
C ASP A 149 5.79 22.38 12.28
N ASP A 150 5.89 23.22 13.34
CA ASP A 150 5.43 24.60 13.37
C ASP A 150 6.51 25.62 12.96
N ARG A 151 7.79 25.21 12.99
CA ARG A 151 8.98 25.98 12.56
C ARG A 151 9.39 27.10 13.51
N ASP A 152 9.25 26.85 14.78
CA ASP A 152 9.69 27.75 15.83
C ASP A 152 11.15 27.50 16.27
N MET A 153 11.81 26.46 15.75
CA MET A 153 13.17 25.98 15.99
C MET A 153 13.29 25.06 17.22
N ALA A 154 12.20 24.55 17.74
CA ALA A 154 12.18 23.44 18.67
C ALA A 154 11.66 22.18 17.94
N ASP A 155 11.76 21.03 18.53
CA ASP A 155 11.30 19.76 17.96
C ASP A 155 10.46 19.03 19.00
N ASP A 156 9.29 18.53 18.60
CA ASP A 156 8.48 17.57 19.38
C ASP A 156 8.04 18.11 20.78
N GLU A 157 7.70 19.40 20.96
CA GLU A 157 7.36 19.98 22.25
C GLU A 157 5.93 19.71 22.71
N ASP A 158 4.97 19.59 21.81
CA ASP A 158 3.56 19.36 22.14
C ASP A 158 3.18 17.88 22.03
N ALA A 159 3.57 17.10 23.03
CA ALA A 159 3.27 15.68 23.09
C ALA A 159 1.77 15.39 23.35
N PRO A 160 1.17 14.31 22.80
CA PRO A 160 -0.22 13.94 23.06
C PRO A 160 -0.49 13.74 24.55
N ASN A 161 -1.50 14.44 25.07
CA ASN A 161 -1.94 14.33 26.46
C ASN A 161 -3.32 13.68 26.54
N ASP A 162 -3.43 12.59 27.27
CA ASP A 162 -4.69 11.93 27.61
C ASP A 162 -5.41 12.73 28.71
N LEU A 163 -6.39 13.53 28.31
CA LEU A 163 -7.07 14.47 29.21
C LEU A 163 -8.14 13.81 30.07
N ASN A 164 -8.69 12.69 29.65
CA ASN A 164 -9.74 11.95 30.36
C ASN A 164 -9.24 10.68 31.07
N GLY A 165 -7.99 10.26 30.82
CA GLY A 165 -7.34 9.11 31.46
C GLY A 165 -7.79 7.76 30.94
N ASP A 166 -8.30 7.68 29.70
CA ASP A 166 -8.77 6.43 29.10
C ASP A 166 -7.69 5.66 28.30
N GLY A 167 -6.51 6.24 28.14
CA GLY A 167 -5.36 5.67 27.43
C GLY A 167 -5.45 5.77 25.90
N ILE A 168 -6.34 6.63 25.37
CA ILE A 168 -6.53 6.82 23.93
C ILE A 168 -6.62 8.31 23.65
N ILE A 169 -5.85 8.81 22.70
CA ILE A 169 -6.03 10.17 22.21
C ILE A 169 -7.17 10.19 21.19
N THR A 170 -8.12 11.10 21.43
CA THR A 170 -9.26 11.35 20.56
C THR A 170 -9.23 12.81 20.07
N MET A 171 -10.40 13.42 19.95
CA MET A 171 -10.53 14.83 19.64
C MET A 171 -11.05 15.59 20.85
N MET A 172 -10.76 16.87 20.94
CA MET A 172 -11.43 17.75 21.87
C MET A 172 -12.26 18.80 21.13
N ARG A 173 -13.38 19.18 21.71
CA ARG A 173 -14.22 20.27 21.22
C ARG A 173 -14.46 21.29 22.30
N VAL A 174 -14.48 22.55 21.89
CA VAL A 174 -14.77 23.67 22.79
C VAL A 174 -15.72 24.63 22.07
N LYS A 175 -16.66 25.21 22.78
CA LYS A 175 -17.53 26.25 22.24
C LYS A 175 -16.70 27.50 21.88
N ALA A 176 -16.97 28.08 20.73
CA ALA A 176 -16.27 29.27 20.27
C ALA A 176 -17.20 30.16 19.43
N VAL A 177 -17.13 31.46 19.66
CA VAL A 177 -17.94 32.46 18.92
C VAL A 177 -17.66 32.40 17.41
N ASN A 178 -16.41 32.15 17.02
CA ASN A 178 -15.95 32.02 15.65
C ASN A 178 -15.61 30.56 15.30
N GLY A 179 -16.29 29.58 15.93
CA GLY A 179 -16.08 28.18 15.65
C GLY A 179 -16.43 27.84 14.19
N GLU A 180 -15.81 26.81 13.66
CA GLU A 180 -16.07 26.31 12.31
C GLU A 180 -16.97 25.08 12.29
N TRP A 181 -17.19 24.45 13.44
CA TRP A 181 -17.84 23.14 13.55
C TRP A 181 -19.19 23.23 14.24
N ILE A 182 -20.09 22.32 13.87
CA ILE A 182 -21.38 22.09 14.53
C ILE A 182 -21.59 20.59 14.71
N ALA A 183 -22.40 20.22 15.69
CA ALA A 183 -22.88 18.84 15.81
C ALA A 183 -23.76 18.50 14.59
N ASP A 184 -23.63 17.26 14.11
CA ASP A 184 -24.47 16.82 13.02
C ASP A 184 -25.94 16.69 13.43
N ALA A 185 -26.85 17.13 12.57
CA ALA A 185 -28.28 17.14 12.89
C ALA A 185 -28.91 15.73 12.96
N VAL A 186 -28.26 14.74 12.33
CA VAL A 186 -28.77 13.35 12.25
C VAL A 186 -28.15 12.48 13.35
N ASP A 187 -26.84 12.58 13.50
CA ASP A 187 -26.04 11.87 14.51
C ASP A 187 -25.26 12.90 15.35
N PRO A 188 -25.85 13.49 16.42
CA PRO A 188 -25.26 14.63 17.14
C PRO A 188 -23.91 14.34 17.83
N ALA A 189 -23.53 13.09 17.95
CA ALA A 189 -22.18 12.70 18.40
C ALA A 189 -21.09 13.06 17.39
N LEU A 190 -21.44 13.23 16.11
CA LEU A 190 -20.50 13.61 15.05
C LEU A 190 -20.40 15.13 14.92
N MET A 191 -19.19 15.58 14.65
CA MET A 191 -18.90 16.99 14.37
C MET A 191 -18.69 17.19 12.87
N ARG A 192 -19.30 18.24 12.31
CA ARG A 192 -19.08 18.63 10.90
C ARG A 192 -18.83 20.12 10.77
N ARG A 193 -18.15 20.51 9.70
CA ARG A 193 -17.99 21.92 9.38
C ARG A 193 -19.36 22.54 9.05
N ALA A 194 -19.57 23.74 9.54
CA ALA A 194 -20.76 24.52 9.21
C ALA A 194 -20.72 24.96 7.73
N ASP A 195 -21.85 24.84 7.06
CA ASP A 195 -21.98 25.25 5.65
C ASP A 195 -22.59 26.67 5.57
N ALA A 196 -21.72 27.66 5.43
CA ALA A 196 -22.14 29.06 5.32
C ALA A 196 -23.10 29.31 4.13
N THR A 197 -23.04 28.46 3.08
CA THR A 197 -23.97 28.60 1.92
C THR A 197 -25.40 28.21 2.27
N LYS A 198 -25.59 27.44 3.36
CA LYS A 198 -26.88 27.08 3.94
C LYS A 198 -27.30 27.97 5.11
N GLY A 199 -26.51 29.03 5.40
CA GLY A 199 -26.75 29.93 6.51
C GLY A 199 -26.37 29.36 7.89
N GLU A 200 -25.59 28.28 7.92
CA GLU A 200 -25.10 27.68 9.15
C GLU A 200 -23.94 28.49 9.73
N ARG A 201 -23.82 28.52 11.05
CA ARG A 201 -22.69 29.09 11.77
C ARG A 201 -22.06 28.03 12.65
N GLY A 202 -20.75 27.89 12.59
CA GLY A 202 -20.01 27.05 13.51
C GLY A 202 -20.06 27.63 14.93
N VAL A 203 -20.12 26.77 15.91
CA VAL A 203 -20.19 27.08 17.32
C VAL A 203 -19.17 26.33 18.16
N TYR A 204 -18.34 25.50 17.51
CA TYR A 204 -17.25 24.76 18.13
C TYR A 204 -15.94 24.94 17.35
N ARG A 205 -14.81 24.95 18.07
CA ARG A 205 -13.49 24.54 17.59
C ARG A 205 -13.37 23.04 17.82
N LEU A 206 -12.73 22.34 16.89
CA LEU A 206 -12.40 20.92 17.02
C LEU A 206 -10.88 20.79 16.89
N LEU A 207 -10.24 20.23 17.90
CA LEU A 207 -8.80 20.16 18.08
C LEU A 207 -8.39 18.72 18.37
N SER A 208 -7.12 18.37 18.22
CA SER A 208 -6.59 17.12 18.75
C SER A 208 -6.64 17.15 20.27
N GLU A 209 -6.84 15.99 20.91
CA GLU A 209 -6.85 15.91 22.37
C GLU A 209 -5.43 16.14 22.90
N GLY A 210 -5.25 17.20 23.68
CA GLY A 210 -3.96 17.60 24.23
C GLY A 210 -4.02 18.91 24.98
N ARG A 211 -2.84 19.40 25.33
CA ARG A 211 -2.61 20.70 25.95
C ARG A 211 -1.77 21.55 25.01
N ASP A 212 -1.77 22.82 25.21
CA ASP A 212 -0.84 23.80 24.67
C ASP A 212 0.35 23.85 25.66
N ASP A 213 1.36 23.01 25.42
CA ASP A 213 2.46 22.83 26.39
C ASP A 213 3.55 23.91 26.20
N ASP A 214 3.66 24.54 25.03
CA ASP A 214 4.59 25.62 24.69
C ASP A 214 3.96 27.03 24.82
N ASN A 215 2.63 27.12 24.88
CA ASN A 215 1.83 28.34 25.03
C ASN A 215 1.79 29.25 23.79
N ASP A 216 1.75 28.66 22.61
CA ASP A 216 1.59 29.38 21.35
C ASP A 216 0.11 29.61 20.95
N GLY A 217 -0.83 28.90 21.58
CA GLY A 217 -2.28 28.97 21.39
C GLY A 217 -2.86 27.90 20.47
N GLU A 218 -2.04 27.04 19.91
CA GLU A 218 -2.45 25.81 19.26
C GLU A 218 -2.42 24.64 20.29
N TYR A 219 -2.78 23.43 19.89
CA TYR A 219 -2.92 22.32 20.83
C TYR A 219 -2.50 21.02 20.18
N ASN A 220 -1.44 20.40 20.68
CA ASN A 220 -0.95 19.11 20.23
C ASN A 220 -0.64 19.09 18.71
N GLU A 221 -0.02 20.17 18.19
CA GLU A 221 0.29 20.35 16.78
C GLU A 221 1.73 19.91 16.43
N ASP A 222 2.69 20.03 17.36
CA ASP A 222 4.06 19.53 17.20
C ASP A 222 4.28 18.24 18.00
N ALA A 223 3.45 17.25 17.72
CA ALA A 223 3.51 15.96 18.37
C ALA A 223 4.77 15.17 17.92
N PRO A 224 5.42 14.39 18.82
CA PRO A 224 6.60 13.60 18.48
C PRO A 224 6.42 12.78 17.20
N GLY A 225 7.26 13.04 16.21
CA GLY A 225 7.25 12.28 14.97
C GLY A 225 7.68 13.05 13.74
N GLY A 226 8.44 12.41 12.90
CA GLY A 226 9.01 12.99 11.71
C GLY A 226 8.23 12.67 10.43
N THR A 227 8.89 12.01 9.51
CA THR A 227 8.36 11.81 8.16
C THR A 227 7.27 10.72 8.09
N ASP A 228 6.12 11.04 7.51
CA ASP A 228 5.13 10.06 7.05
C ASP A 228 5.66 9.34 5.81
N ILE A 229 6.05 8.10 5.97
CA ILE A 229 6.64 7.30 4.90
C ILE A 229 5.68 7.12 3.72
N SER A 230 4.37 7.15 3.96
CA SER A 230 3.37 7.05 2.89
C SER A 230 3.28 8.29 1.99
N ARG A 231 3.98 9.39 2.34
CA ARG A 231 4.02 10.66 1.62
C ARG A 231 5.43 11.08 1.19
N ASN A 232 6.43 10.25 1.42
CA ASN A 232 7.84 10.59 1.18
C ASN A 232 8.40 10.06 -0.14
N PHE A 233 7.55 9.52 -1.05
CA PHE A 233 7.95 9.11 -2.39
C PHE A 233 7.87 10.26 -3.40
N GLY A 234 8.54 10.11 -4.56
CA GLY A 234 8.79 11.23 -5.46
C GLY A 234 7.57 11.74 -6.26
N ASN A 235 6.52 10.92 -6.46
CA ASN A 235 5.39 11.35 -7.27
C ASN A 235 4.51 12.35 -6.54
N ASN A 236 4.22 13.49 -7.18
CA ASN A 236 3.44 14.57 -6.58
C ASN A 236 3.91 15.00 -5.18
N PHE A 237 5.20 14.83 -4.87
CA PHE A 237 5.75 15.20 -3.57
C PHE A 237 5.44 16.68 -3.27
N ARG A 238 4.93 16.92 -2.08
CA ARG A 238 4.62 18.26 -1.62
C ARG A 238 5.72 18.76 -0.69
N PHE A 239 6.56 19.64 -1.21
CA PHE A 239 7.52 20.36 -0.38
C PHE A 239 6.77 21.17 0.69
N PHE A 240 7.25 21.13 1.90
CA PHE A 240 6.63 21.80 3.05
C PHE A 240 5.20 21.31 3.39
N GLY A 241 4.86 20.10 2.97
CA GLY A 241 3.60 19.46 3.38
C GLY A 241 3.75 18.83 4.77
N GLU A 242 2.67 18.81 5.52
CA GLU A 242 2.59 18.15 6.83
C GLU A 242 3.24 16.75 6.79
N ASN A 243 4.23 16.50 7.61
CA ASN A 243 5.00 15.25 7.73
C ASN A 243 5.56 14.69 6.41
N SER A 244 5.68 15.48 5.34
CA SER A 244 6.20 14.98 4.05
C SER A 244 7.71 14.69 4.08
N GLY A 245 8.42 15.21 5.07
CA GLY A 245 9.87 15.23 5.13
C GLY A 245 10.49 16.33 4.28
N LEU A 246 11.81 16.50 4.37
CA LEU A 246 12.54 17.63 3.75
C LEU A 246 12.53 17.57 2.20
N HIS A 247 12.58 16.39 1.64
CA HIS A 247 12.57 16.16 0.18
C HIS A 247 12.11 14.72 -0.12
N PRO A 248 11.78 14.39 -1.37
CA PRO A 248 11.46 13.00 -1.73
C PRO A 248 12.58 12.06 -1.27
N PHE A 249 12.19 10.95 -0.65
CA PHE A 249 13.14 9.95 -0.14
C PHE A 249 14.12 10.48 0.92
N SER A 250 13.74 11.49 1.68
CA SER A 250 14.52 11.97 2.82
C SER A 250 14.56 10.94 3.96
N ALA A 251 13.53 10.14 4.12
CA ALA A 251 13.49 9.04 5.07
C ALA A 251 14.25 7.82 4.55
N ASP A 252 15.02 7.15 5.44
CA ASP A 252 15.79 5.96 5.11
C ASP A 252 14.90 4.82 4.60
N GLU A 253 13.72 4.68 5.14
CA GLU A 253 12.73 3.65 4.80
C GLU A 253 12.26 3.79 3.34
N SER A 254 11.85 4.98 2.93
CA SER A 254 11.38 5.23 1.55
C SER A 254 12.53 5.15 0.54
N ARG A 255 13.71 5.69 0.91
CA ARG A 255 14.93 5.64 0.09
C ARG A 255 15.36 4.20 -0.15
N ALA A 256 15.37 3.36 0.89
CA ALA A 256 15.76 1.97 0.76
C ALA A 256 14.82 1.17 -0.17
N VAL A 257 13.51 1.45 -0.17
CA VAL A 257 12.58 0.88 -1.15
C VAL A 257 12.91 1.33 -2.57
N ALA A 258 13.21 2.62 -2.76
CA ALA A 258 13.56 3.14 -4.09
C ALA A 258 14.85 2.51 -4.63
N GLU A 259 15.88 2.38 -3.79
CA GLU A 259 17.14 1.70 -4.11
C GLU A 259 16.91 0.20 -4.39
N PHE A 260 16.08 -0.47 -3.58
CA PHE A 260 15.73 -1.86 -3.77
C PHE A 260 15.07 -2.10 -5.15
N VAL A 261 14.06 -1.30 -5.50
CA VAL A 261 13.38 -1.42 -6.80
C VAL A 261 14.31 -1.09 -7.96
N SER A 262 15.22 -0.13 -7.79
CA SER A 262 16.19 0.27 -8.83
C SER A 262 17.27 -0.78 -9.10
N THR A 263 17.60 -1.61 -8.09
CA THR A 263 18.60 -2.68 -8.19
C THR A 263 18.02 -4.06 -8.48
N HIS A 264 16.69 -4.22 -8.39
CA HIS A 264 15.98 -5.48 -8.65
C HIS A 264 15.17 -5.38 -9.95
N ASP A 265 15.88 -5.44 -11.07
CA ASP A 265 15.28 -5.36 -12.42
C ASP A 265 14.24 -6.44 -12.72
N ASN A 266 14.20 -7.50 -11.94
CA ASN A 266 13.22 -8.59 -12.06
C ASN A 266 11.83 -8.25 -11.53
N ILE A 267 11.64 -7.13 -10.83
CA ILE A 267 10.32 -6.67 -10.37
C ILE A 267 9.50 -6.22 -11.59
N ALA A 268 8.44 -6.97 -11.91
CA ALA A 268 7.53 -6.68 -13.02
C ALA A 268 6.29 -5.89 -12.58
N ALA A 269 5.83 -6.10 -11.35
CA ALA A 269 4.65 -5.45 -10.80
C ALA A 269 4.84 -5.15 -9.31
N VAL A 270 4.20 -4.07 -8.84
CA VAL A 270 4.15 -3.66 -7.43
C VAL A 270 2.72 -3.74 -6.93
N TYR A 271 2.52 -4.27 -5.73
CA TYR A 271 1.24 -4.27 -5.05
C TYR A 271 1.36 -3.57 -3.69
N VAL A 272 0.62 -2.49 -3.51
CA VAL A 272 0.64 -1.65 -2.31
C VAL A 272 -0.59 -1.94 -1.46
N LEU A 273 -0.38 -2.43 -0.25
CA LEU A 273 -1.40 -2.54 0.81
C LEU A 273 -1.37 -1.23 1.62
N GLY A 274 -2.22 -0.27 1.25
CA GLY A 274 -2.16 1.08 1.80
C GLY A 274 -3.49 1.82 1.69
N MET A 275 -3.40 3.14 1.75
CA MET A 275 -4.57 4.03 1.72
C MET A 275 -5.03 4.37 0.30
N GLN A 276 -4.15 4.24 -0.68
CA GLN A 276 -4.45 4.46 -2.09
C GLN A 276 -5.05 3.20 -2.71
N ASP A 277 -6.02 3.39 -3.61
CA ASP A 277 -6.72 2.31 -4.29
C ASP A 277 -6.86 2.59 -5.78
N ASN A 278 -6.50 1.61 -6.60
CA ASN A 278 -6.78 1.58 -8.04
C ASN A 278 -7.33 0.21 -8.48
N LEU A 279 -7.78 -0.61 -7.53
CA LEU A 279 -8.35 -1.94 -7.77
C LEU A 279 -9.86 -1.99 -7.56
N ILE A 280 -10.40 -1.24 -6.60
CA ILE A 280 -11.85 -1.03 -6.51
C ILE A 280 -12.31 -0.13 -7.67
N LYS A 281 -11.59 0.94 -7.92
CA LYS A 281 -11.80 1.81 -9.08
C LYS A 281 -10.50 1.88 -9.88
N ALA A 282 -10.47 1.13 -11.00
CA ALA A 282 -9.29 1.10 -11.87
C ALA A 282 -8.88 2.51 -12.31
N TRP A 283 -7.58 2.73 -12.42
CA TRP A 283 -7.08 3.95 -13.05
C TRP A 283 -7.47 4.00 -14.53
N GLU A 284 -7.90 5.17 -14.97
CA GLU A 284 -8.27 5.43 -16.36
C GLU A 284 -7.51 6.64 -16.89
N GLY A 285 -6.58 6.41 -17.80
CA GLY A 285 -5.96 7.45 -18.60
C GLY A 285 -6.90 7.94 -19.69
N ARG A 286 -6.96 9.23 -19.91
CA ARG A 286 -7.74 9.86 -20.99
C ARG A 286 -6.82 10.53 -21.99
N ARG A 287 -7.06 10.25 -23.27
CA ARG A 287 -6.47 11.12 -24.31
C ARG A 287 -7.21 12.44 -24.31
N VAL A 288 -6.50 13.51 -23.99
CA VAL A 288 -7.06 14.84 -24.20
C VAL A 288 -6.61 15.32 -25.57
N PRO A 289 -7.53 15.70 -26.45
CA PRO A 289 -7.18 16.38 -27.69
C PRO A 289 -6.43 17.66 -27.35
N GLY A 290 -5.13 17.67 -27.57
CA GLY A 290 -4.27 18.85 -27.40
C GLY A 290 -3.68 19.26 -28.75
N ILE A 291 -3.27 20.49 -28.87
CA ILE A 291 -2.52 21.00 -30.01
C ILE A 291 -1.27 20.14 -30.18
N GLY A 292 -1.19 19.34 -31.23
CA GLY A 292 -0.07 18.44 -31.51
C GLY A 292 -0.27 16.97 -31.12
N GLY A 293 -1.47 16.54 -30.68
CA GLY A 293 -1.77 15.10 -30.43
C GLY A 293 -1.05 14.49 -29.22
N SER A 294 -0.45 15.30 -28.36
CA SER A 294 0.17 14.82 -27.12
C SER A 294 -0.89 14.47 -26.09
N PRO A 295 -0.74 13.36 -25.35
CA PRO A 295 -1.58 13.07 -24.19
C PRO A 295 -1.46 14.21 -23.15
N GLN A 296 -2.57 14.53 -22.48
CA GLN A 296 -2.54 15.52 -21.39
C GLN A 296 -1.52 15.08 -20.32
N GLY A 297 -0.67 16.00 -19.87
CA GLY A 297 0.39 15.75 -18.90
C GLY A 297 1.77 15.51 -19.51
N THR A 298 1.92 15.58 -20.83
CA THR A 298 3.22 15.52 -21.48
C THR A 298 3.47 16.80 -22.28
N SER A 299 3.85 17.88 -21.62
CA SER A 299 4.77 18.82 -22.28
C SER A 299 6.04 18.02 -22.62
N ALA A 300 6.59 18.19 -23.79
CA ALA A 300 7.84 17.50 -24.16
C ALA A 300 8.87 17.73 -23.04
N GLY A 301 9.18 16.65 -22.25
CA GLY A 301 10.12 16.69 -21.14
C GLY A 301 9.53 16.92 -19.74
N GLY A 302 8.21 17.04 -19.56
CA GLY A 302 7.57 17.13 -18.23
C GLY A 302 7.24 15.77 -17.62
N PRO A 303 7.02 15.72 -16.28
CA PRO A 303 6.62 14.48 -15.60
C PRO A 303 5.25 14.00 -16.09
N PHE A 304 5.04 12.68 -16.10
CA PHE A 304 3.72 12.10 -16.35
C PHE A 304 2.83 12.31 -15.11
N THR A 305 1.66 12.92 -15.33
CA THR A 305 0.70 13.23 -14.26
C THR A 305 -0.61 12.46 -14.37
N ALA A 306 -0.77 11.63 -15.42
CA ALA A 306 -1.94 10.81 -15.64
C ALA A 306 -1.56 9.44 -16.21
N THR A 307 -2.34 8.42 -15.86
CA THR A 307 -2.23 7.07 -16.42
C THR A 307 -2.33 7.09 -17.94
N LEU A 308 -1.52 6.29 -18.61
CA LEU A 308 -1.55 6.22 -20.07
C LEU A 308 -2.75 5.39 -20.54
N PRO A 309 -3.49 5.86 -21.56
CA PRO A 309 -4.65 5.13 -22.08
C PRO A 309 -4.33 3.73 -22.58
N GLU A 310 -3.12 3.50 -23.04
CA GLU A 310 -2.62 2.20 -23.51
C GLU A 310 -2.58 1.16 -22.38
N ASP A 311 -2.48 1.58 -21.12
CA ASP A 311 -2.47 0.71 -19.94
C ASP A 311 -3.87 0.46 -19.35
N ASN A 312 -4.93 1.20 -19.77
CA ASN A 312 -6.27 1.11 -19.21
C ASN A 312 -6.85 -0.31 -19.23
N GLY A 313 -6.66 -1.04 -20.34
CA GLY A 313 -7.18 -2.39 -20.47
C GLY A 313 -6.61 -3.35 -19.43
N TRP A 314 -5.33 -3.16 -19.08
CA TRP A 314 -4.64 -3.96 -18.08
C TRP A 314 -5.13 -3.63 -16.66
N PHE A 315 -5.26 -2.33 -16.32
CA PHE A 315 -5.80 -1.92 -15.03
C PHE A 315 -7.23 -2.41 -14.83
N ASN A 316 -8.09 -2.30 -15.85
CA ASN A 316 -9.47 -2.76 -15.78
C ASN A 316 -9.58 -4.27 -15.55
N GLU A 317 -8.78 -5.08 -16.26
CA GLU A 317 -8.81 -6.53 -16.09
C GLU A 317 -8.25 -6.97 -14.74
N VAL A 318 -7.15 -6.34 -14.25
CA VAL A 318 -6.61 -6.65 -12.94
C VAL A 318 -7.59 -6.24 -11.83
N SER A 319 -8.27 -5.08 -11.96
CA SER A 319 -9.37 -4.67 -11.07
C SER A 319 -10.50 -5.70 -11.04
N ARG A 320 -10.92 -6.18 -12.20
CA ARG A 320 -11.97 -7.22 -12.31
C ARG A 320 -11.56 -8.50 -11.55
N ARG A 321 -10.32 -8.95 -11.71
CA ARG A 321 -9.80 -10.14 -11.02
C ARG A 321 -9.68 -9.91 -9.52
N PHE A 322 -9.22 -8.74 -9.09
CA PHE A 322 -9.19 -8.38 -7.68
C PHE A 322 -10.58 -8.46 -7.04
N LYS A 323 -11.60 -7.89 -7.70
CA LYS A 323 -12.98 -7.94 -7.24
C LYS A 323 -13.50 -9.38 -7.16
N ALA A 324 -13.13 -10.23 -8.12
CA ALA A 324 -13.51 -11.65 -8.09
C ALA A 324 -12.82 -12.41 -6.94
N SER A 325 -11.54 -12.13 -6.64
CA SER A 325 -10.78 -12.79 -5.58
C SER A 325 -11.21 -12.34 -4.18
N THR A 326 -11.58 -11.06 -4.02
CA THR A 326 -11.90 -10.48 -2.71
C THR A 326 -13.38 -10.45 -2.40
N GLY A 327 -14.23 -10.49 -3.43
CA GLY A 327 -15.69 -10.27 -3.32
C GLY A 327 -16.05 -8.80 -3.08
N TRP A 328 -15.09 -7.87 -3.18
CA TRP A 328 -15.32 -6.43 -2.98
C TRP A 328 -15.64 -5.75 -4.31
N SER A 329 -16.76 -5.03 -4.35
CA SER A 329 -17.17 -4.23 -5.52
C SER A 329 -17.13 -2.74 -5.24
N GLU A 330 -17.17 -2.36 -3.98
CA GLU A 330 -17.18 -0.99 -3.49
C GLU A 330 -16.17 -0.83 -2.35
N GLY A 331 -15.68 0.37 -2.14
CA GLY A 331 -14.74 0.72 -1.08
C GLY A 331 -14.78 2.22 -0.77
N PRO A 332 -14.04 2.67 0.24
CA PRO A 332 -13.90 4.08 0.55
C PRO A 332 -13.21 4.81 -0.62
N ALA A 333 -13.30 6.14 -0.62
CA ALA A 333 -12.54 6.95 -1.54
C ALA A 333 -11.03 6.67 -1.38
N THR A 334 -10.31 6.66 -2.50
CA THR A 334 -8.84 6.56 -2.46
C THR A 334 -8.25 7.78 -1.77
N ALA A 335 -7.20 7.58 -0.98
CA ALA A 335 -6.45 8.69 -0.41
C ALA A 335 -5.71 9.49 -1.51
N SER A 336 -5.22 10.67 -1.14
CA SER A 336 -4.41 11.51 -2.02
C SER A 336 -3.16 10.76 -2.52
N ASP A 337 -2.77 11.02 -3.76
CA ASP A 337 -1.56 10.50 -4.43
C ASP A 337 -0.30 11.36 -4.18
N VAL A 338 -0.32 12.18 -3.14
CA VAL A 338 0.81 13.04 -2.76
C VAL A 338 1.92 12.20 -2.15
N GLY A 339 3.03 12.06 -2.88
CA GLY A 339 4.22 11.36 -2.39
C GLY A 339 4.02 9.88 -2.07
N ASP A 340 3.02 9.23 -2.64
CA ASP A 340 2.66 7.85 -2.31
C ASP A 340 3.45 6.79 -3.09
N PRO A 341 3.65 5.58 -2.52
CA PRO A 341 4.42 4.52 -3.17
C PRO A 341 3.72 3.90 -4.38
N LEU A 342 2.38 3.92 -4.46
CA LEU A 342 1.62 3.35 -5.57
C LEU A 342 1.83 4.14 -6.85
N SER A 343 1.59 5.45 -6.79
CA SER A 343 1.78 6.37 -7.93
C SER A 343 3.26 6.43 -8.32
N TRP A 344 4.17 6.46 -7.34
CA TRP A 344 5.61 6.43 -7.61
C TRP A 344 6.02 5.18 -8.40
N ALA A 345 5.56 4.00 -8.03
CA ALA A 345 5.93 2.76 -8.71
C ALA A 345 5.50 2.75 -10.19
N TYR A 346 4.35 3.34 -10.52
CA TYR A 346 3.89 3.48 -11.89
C TYR A 346 4.60 4.62 -12.63
N PHE A 347 4.52 5.85 -12.12
CA PHE A 347 4.97 7.04 -12.85
C PHE A 347 6.49 7.19 -12.89
N HIS A 348 7.20 6.85 -11.80
CA HIS A 348 8.65 7.03 -11.69
C HIS A 348 9.44 5.76 -11.97
N MET A 349 8.91 4.56 -11.66
CA MET A 349 9.62 3.32 -11.91
C MET A 349 9.15 2.60 -13.18
N GLY A 350 8.06 3.07 -13.80
CA GLY A 350 7.54 2.50 -15.04
C GLY A 350 7.02 1.07 -14.91
N ARG A 351 6.63 0.64 -13.69
CA ARG A 351 6.11 -0.69 -13.42
C ARG A 351 4.58 -0.68 -13.36
N PHE A 352 3.95 -1.82 -13.64
CA PHE A 352 2.54 -1.97 -13.25
C PHE A 352 2.45 -1.87 -11.74
N ALA A 353 1.59 -0.98 -11.26
CA ALA A 353 1.39 -0.74 -9.84
C ALA A 353 -0.10 -0.83 -9.49
N PHE A 354 -0.40 -1.65 -8.49
CA PHE A 354 -1.75 -1.93 -8.02
C PHE A 354 -1.80 -1.64 -6.52
N GLY A 355 -2.91 -1.07 -6.04
CA GLY A 355 -3.07 -0.71 -4.63
C GLY A 355 -4.47 -0.93 -4.16
N SER A 356 -4.60 -1.33 -2.89
CA SER A 356 -5.89 -1.40 -2.22
C SER A 356 -5.76 -1.24 -0.73
N ARG A 357 -6.83 -0.74 -0.09
CA ARG A 357 -6.99 -0.86 1.36
C ARG A 357 -7.20 -2.33 1.72
N VAL A 358 -6.78 -2.67 2.93
CA VAL A 358 -6.95 -4.02 3.47
C VAL A 358 -8.33 -4.20 4.10
N TRP A 359 -8.82 -3.13 4.72
CA TRP A 359 -10.06 -3.14 5.47
C TRP A 359 -10.63 -1.71 5.61
N TRP A 360 -11.92 -1.64 5.84
CA TRP A 360 -12.68 -0.44 6.21
C TRP A 360 -13.97 -0.85 6.92
N PRO A 361 -14.60 0.05 7.72
CA PRO A 361 -15.93 -0.20 8.28
C PRO A 361 -16.92 -0.60 7.18
N GLY A 362 -17.74 -1.60 7.44
CA GLY A 362 -18.76 -2.04 6.51
C GLY A 362 -19.90 -1.04 6.37
N LYS A 363 -20.89 -1.38 5.53
CA LYS A 363 -22.14 -0.62 5.49
C LYS A 363 -22.91 -0.83 6.79
N ALA A 364 -23.27 0.25 7.46
CA ALA A 364 -24.21 0.22 8.56
C ALA A 364 -25.59 -0.26 8.07
N ALA A 365 -26.34 -0.91 8.95
CA ALA A 365 -27.73 -1.23 8.65
C ALA A 365 -28.48 0.07 8.29
N ALA A 366 -29.24 0.01 7.18
CA ALA A 366 -30.03 1.16 6.78
C ALA A 366 -30.99 1.55 7.90
N ASP A 367 -31.01 2.83 8.27
CA ASP A 367 -32.00 3.37 9.17
C ASP A 367 -33.37 3.35 8.46
N THR A 368 -34.14 2.30 8.72
CA THR A 368 -35.46 2.11 8.13
C THR A 368 -36.47 3.15 8.65
N ALA A 369 -36.14 3.85 9.76
CA ALA A 369 -37.00 4.89 10.31
C ALA A 369 -36.91 6.23 9.55
N ALA A 370 -35.83 6.49 8.83
CA ALA A 370 -35.60 7.79 8.20
C ALA A 370 -36.13 7.90 6.76
N GLY A 371 -36.59 6.84 6.09
CA GLY A 371 -37.27 6.89 4.76
C GLY A 371 -36.65 7.79 3.67
N ARG A 372 -35.55 8.45 3.95
CA ARG A 372 -34.89 9.42 3.08
C ARG A 372 -33.49 8.90 2.72
N ARG A 373 -33.34 8.61 1.44
CA ARG A 373 -32.04 8.42 0.83
C ARG A 373 -31.24 9.70 1.09
N ALA A 374 -30.13 9.64 1.83
CA ALA A 374 -29.25 10.79 2.01
C ALA A 374 -28.88 11.35 0.62
N PRO A 375 -28.85 12.68 0.45
CA PRO A 375 -28.42 13.29 -0.81
C PRO A 375 -27.03 12.76 -1.19
N ALA A 376 -26.80 12.46 -2.46
CA ALA A 376 -25.54 11.93 -2.99
C ALA A 376 -24.33 12.88 -2.80
N GLN A 377 -24.52 14.05 -2.22
CA GLN A 377 -23.54 15.10 -1.96
C GLN A 377 -23.39 15.44 -0.47
N ASP A 378 -23.80 14.56 0.42
CA ASP A 378 -23.64 14.79 1.85
C ASP A 378 -22.20 14.44 2.27
N ALA A 379 -21.41 15.47 2.55
CA ALA A 379 -19.99 15.34 2.90
C ALA A 379 -19.73 14.46 4.13
N ILE A 380 -20.69 14.38 5.06
CA ILE A 380 -20.59 13.58 6.30
C ILE A 380 -21.23 12.18 6.18
N ALA A 381 -21.76 11.80 5.02
CA ALA A 381 -22.46 10.53 4.87
C ALA A 381 -21.56 9.31 5.18
N SER A 382 -20.27 9.38 4.82
CA SER A 382 -19.29 8.34 5.14
C SER A 382 -19.05 8.24 6.64
N GLU A 383 -18.85 9.37 7.32
CA GLU A 383 -18.60 9.40 8.76
C GLU A 383 -19.81 8.91 9.56
N ARG A 384 -21.03 9.24 9.13
CA ARG A 384 -22.26 8.68 9.72
C ARG A 384 -22.34 7.17 9.56
N ASN A 385 -21.98 6.66 8.38
CA ASN A 385 -21.90 5.22 8.16
C ASN A 385 -20.89 4.58 9.11
N ASP A 386 -19.70 5.15 9.22
CA ASP A 386 -18.61 4.61 10.04
C ASP A 386 -18.97 4.65 11.52
N TYR A 387 -19.56 5.75 12.00
CA TYR A 387 -20.08 5.89 13.37
C TYR A 387 -21.13 4.82 13.69
N ARG A 388 -22.16 4.68 12.83
CA ARG A 388 -23.22 3.70 13.03
C ARG A 388 -22.71 2.28 12.96
N TRP A 389 -21.77 2.02 12.04
CA TRP A 389 -21.11 0.73 11.98
C TRP A 389 -20.31 0.43 13.24
N MET A 390 -19.55 1.41 13.77
CA MET A 390 -18.78 1.29 15.01
C MET A 390 -19.71 1.00 16.19
N LYS A 391 -20.76 1.76 16.35
CA LYS A 391 -21.74 1.55 17.45
C LYS A 391 -22.34 0.13 17.45
N ALA A 392 -22.52 -0.45 16.27
CA ALA A 392 -23.10 -1.79 16.12
C ALA A 392 -22.07 -2.93 16.24
N ASN A 393 -20.82 -2.74 15.79
CA ASN A 393 -19.86 -3.82 15.62
C ASN A 393 -18.60 -3.69 16.50
N ASN A 394 -18.23 -2.47 16.87
CA ASN A 394 -17.09 -2.16 17.74
C ASN A 394 -17.39 -0.89 18.58
N PRO A 395 -18.27 -0.96 19.58
CA PRO A 395 -18.68 0.22 20.36
C PRO A 395 -17.52 0.99 20.98
N ALA A 396 -16.43 0.31 21.33
CA ALA A 396 -15.22 0.95 21.85
C ALA A 396 -14.44 1.77 20.79
N GLY A 397 -14.84 1.69 19.53
CA GLY A 397 -14.26 2.48 18.44
C GLY A 397 -14.76 3.93 18.36
N PHE A 398 -15.65 4.33 19.26
CA PHE A 398 -16.12 5.71 19.38
C PHE A 398 -16.30 6.07 20.87
N VAL A 399 -15.63 7.13 21.30
CA VAL A 399 -15.69 7.69 22.66
C VAL A 399 -16.77 8.78 22.67
N GLU A 400 -17.72 8.68 23.61
CA GLU A 400 -18.76 9.69 23.75
C GLU A 400 -18.16 10.99 24.31
N TRP A 401 -18.63 12.13 23.83
CA TRP A 401 -18.15 13.44 24.28
C TRP A 401 -18.41 13.63 25.78
N THR A 402 -17.33 13.83 26.53
CA THR A 402 -17.37 14.03 27.99
C THR A 402 -16.56 15.26 28.40
N PRO A 403 -17.05 16.07 29.34
CA PRO A 403 -16.31 17.24 29.80
C PRO A 403 -15.05 16.84 30.58
N VAL A 404 -13.93 17.51 30.29
CA VAL A 404 -12.66 17.37 31.02
C VAL A 404 -12.70 18.26 32.26
N GLN A 405 -12.59 17.67 33.45
CA GLN A 405 -12.68 18.44 34.69
C GLN A 405 -11.55 19.47 34.81
N GLY A 406 -11.93 20.72 35.02
CA GLY A 406 -10.99 21.81 35.29
C GLY A 406 -10.26 22.35 34.08
N MET A 407 -10.55 21.86 32.85
CA MET A 407 -9.97 22.38 31.64
C MET A 407 -10.94 23.31 30.92
N MET A 408 -10.50 24.54 30.69
CA MET A 408 -11.25 25.60 30.02
C MET A 408 -10.35 26.21 28.95
N ILE A 409 -10.92 26.50 27.78
CA ILE A 409 -10.27 27.26 26.68
C ILE A 409 -11.19 28.48 26.43
N ASP A 410 -10.66 29.66 26.43
CA ASP A 410 -11.42 30.93 26.27
C ASP A 410 -12.61 31.05 27.21
N GLY A 411 -12.57 30.44 28.40
CA GLY A 411 -13.64 30.45 29.39
C GLY A 411 -14.75 29.44 29.14
N GLU A 412 -14.64 28.60 28.13
CA GLU A 412 -15.59 27.53 27.79
C GLU A 412 -15.04 26.16 28.18
N GLN A 413 -15.93 25.26 28.58
CA GLN A 413 -15.61 23.90 29.00
C GLN A 413 -15.16 23.06 27.82
N VAL A 414 -14.01 22.38 27.97
CA VAL A 414 -13.50 21.40 26.98
C VAL A 414 -14.21 20.06 27.16
N GLU A 415 -14.61 19.45 26.08
CA GLU A 415 -15.10 18.07 26.02
C GLU A 415 -14.20 17.22 25.10
N VAL A 416 -13.89 15.97 25.49
CA VAL A 416 -13.14 15.00 24.66
C VAL A 416 -14.04 13.87 24.21
N GLY A 417 -13.76 13.33 23.01
CA GLY A 417 -14.53 12.25 22.38
C GLY A 417 -14.27 12.13 20.88
N GLY A 418 -15.09 11.35 20.19
CA GLY A 418 -14.95 11.08 18.78
C GLY A 418 -14.48 9.67 18.47
N PHE A 419 -14.00 9.42 17.24
CA PHE A 419 -13.48 8.12 16.89
C PHE A 419 -12.21 7.82 17.70
N ALA A 420 -12.16 6.62 18.27
CA ALA A 420 -10.97 6.15 18.99
C ALA A 420 -9.82 5.94 17.99
N ALA A 421 -8.60 6.26 18.41
CA ALA A 421 -7.41 6.06 17.61
C ALA A 421 -7.34 4.63 17.03
N PHE A 422 -6.96 4.51 15.75
CA PHE A 422 -6.84 3.27 14.97
C PHE A 422 -8.14 2.53 14.64
N ALA A 423 -9.28 2.91 15.20
CA ALA A 423 -10.53 2.16 15.06
C ALA A 423 -11.05 2.08 13.62
N LEU A 424 -10.85 3.13 12.82
CA LEU A 424 -11.29 3.20 11.41
C LEU A 424 -10.34 2.50 10.43
N LEU A 425 -9.17 2.06 10.90
CA LEU A 425 -8.10 1.53 10.05
C LEU A 425 -7.80 0.05 10.31
N ASN A 426 -8.19 -0.44 11.49
CA ASN A 426 -7.77 -1.75 11.95
C ASN A 426 -8.97 -2.57 12.47
N PRO A 427 -9.29 -3.69 11.82
CA PRO A 427 -10.33 -4.60 12.28
C PRO A 427 -9.92 -5.35 13.54
N ALA A 428 -10.88 -6.02 14.18
CA ALA A 428 -10.57 -7.00 15.21
C ALA A 428 -9.64 -8.08 14.65
N GLY A 429 -8.67 -8.56 15.44
CA GLY A 429 -7.68 -9.55 15.03
C GLY A 429 -8.27 -10.84 14.47
N SER A 430 -9.48 -11.21 14.89
CA SER A 430 -10.23 -12.36 14.37
C SER A 430 -10.59 -12.25 12.88
N GLN A 431 -10.60 -11.05 12.31
CA GLN A 431 -10.90 -10.82 10.89
C GLN A 431 -9.65 -10.93 9.99
N LEU A 432 -8.46 -10.81 10.56
CA LEU A 432 -7.21 -10.71 9.80
C LEU A 432 -6.92 -11.93 8.92
N ASP A 433 -7.25 -13.15 9.35
CA ASP A 433 -7.03 -14.35 8.53
C ASP A 433 -7.91 -14.36 7.27
N SER A 434 -9.18 -13.95 7.40
CA SER A 434 -10.09 -13.82 6.24
C SER A 434 -9.59 -12.77 5.25
N LEU A 435 -9.12 -11.62 5.73
CA LEU A 435 -8.54 -10.57 4.90
C LEU A 435 -7.26 -11.06 4.22
N THR A 436 -6.40 -11.76 4.96
CA THR A 436 -5.17 -12.34 4.43
C THR A 436 -5.46 -13.31 3.29
N MET A 437 -6.44 -14.20 3.44
CA MET A 437 -6.81 -15.14 2.37
C MET A 437 -7.19 -14.42 1.08
N LYS A 438 -7.96 -13.34 1.15
CA LYS A 438 -8.38 -12.52 0.00
C LYS A 438 -7.18 -11.90 -0.74
N HIS A 439 -6.29 -11.24 0.00
CA HIS A 439 -5.12 -10.59 -0.57
C HIS A 439 -4.08 -11.60 -1.07
N THR A 440 -3.90 -12.74 -0.37
CA THR A 440 -3.01 -13.82 -0.81
C THR A 440 -3.51 -14.46 -2.11
N ALA A 441 -4.83 -14.67 -2.24
CA ALA A 441 -5.43 -15.16 -3.47
C ALA A 441 -5.18 -14.20 -4.64
N PHE A 442 -5.36 -12.90 -4.41
CA PHE A 442 -5.07 -11.88 -5.44
C PHE A 442 -3.58 -11.84 -5.81
N VAL A 443 -2.65 -11.84 -4.84
CA VAL A 443 -1.20 -11.85 -5.14
C VAL A 443 -0.82 -13.11 -5.91
N THR A 444 -1.39 -14.26 -5.56
CA THR A 444 -1.18 -15.51 -6.31
C THR A 444 -1.67 -15.39 -7.77
N ASP A 445 -2.80 -14.74 -7.99
CA ASP A 445 -3.30 -14.49 -9.35
C ASP A 445 -2.44 -13.45 -10.08
N LEU A 446 -2.00 -12.39 -9.41
CA LEU A 446 -1.10 -11.38 -9.97
C LEU A 446 0.24 -11.99 -10.44
N VAL A 447 0.82 -12.91 -9.66
CA VAL A 447 2.03 -13.66 -10.04
C VAL A 447 1.81 -14.45 -11.33
N LYS A 448 0.64 -15.06 -11.51
CA LYS A 448 0.29 -15.79 -12.75
C LYS A 448 0.10 -14.86 -13.95
N MET A 449 -0.22 -13.60 -13.70
CA MET A 449 -0.39 -12.59 -14.75
C MET A 449 0.93 -11.96 -15.22
N LEU A 450 2.05 -12.16 -14.51
CA LEU A 450 3.34 -11.56 -14.87
C LEU A 450 3.74 -11.93 -16.32
N PRO A 451 4.47 -11.04 -17.03
CA PRO A 451 4.98 -11.35 -18.34
C PRO A 451 5.89 -12.57 -18.30
N ARG A 452 5.79 -13.43 -19.33
CA ARG A 452 6.58 -14.66 -19.43
C ARG A 452 7.03 -14.87 -20.87
N ILE A 453 8.28 -14.55 -21.14
CA ILE A 453 8.89 -14.79 -22.46
C ILE A 453 9.16 -16.29 -22.62
N ALA A 454 8.49 -16.91 -23.59
CA ALA A 454 8.67 -18.30 -23.92
C ALA A 454 9.98 -18.53 -24.70
N ALA A 455 10.44 -19.79 -24.73
CA ALA A 455 11.50 -20.19 -25.64
C ALA A 455 11.10 -19.86 -27.08
N PRO A 456 12.00 -19.22 -27.88
CA PRO A 456 11.66 -18.82 -29.24
C PRO A 456 11.32 -20.01 -30.15
N THR A 457 10.30 -19.84 -30.98
CA THR A 457 10.05 -20.77 -32.10
C THR A 457 10.99 -20.41 -33.24
N VAL A 458 11.90 -21.31 -33.59
CA VAL A 458 12.96 -21.05 -34.58
C VAL A 458 12.77 -21.90 -35.80
N THR A 459 12.89 -21.25 -36.98
CA THR A 459 12.98 -21.90 -38.30
C THR A 459 14.32 -21.59 -38.94
N VAL A 460 15.00 -22.62 -39.45
CA VAL A 460 16.25 -22.51 -40.19
C VAL A 460 16.00 -22.97 -41.61
N THR A 461 16.40 -22.15 -42.59
CA THR A 461 16.29 -22.48 -44.02
C THR A 461 17.64 -22.23 -44.68
N GLU A 462 18.19 -23.20 -45.41
CA GLU A 462 19.36 -23.01 -46.26
C GLU A 462 18.93 -22.27 -47.53
N VAL A 463 19.49 -21.09 -47.76
CA VAL A 463 19.16 -20.24 -48.92
C VAL A 463 20.27 -20.17 -49.95
N GLY A 464 21.38 -20.88 -49.71
CA GLY A 464 22.52 -21.03 -50.57
C GLY A 464 23.61 -21.88 -49.91
N PRO A 465 24.65 -22.31 -50.62
CA PRO A 465 25.72 -23.11 -50.01
C PRO A 465 26.32 -22.44 -48.79
N ARG A 466 26.19 -23.07 -47.61
CA ARG A 466 26.64 -22.54 -46.30
C ARG A 466 25.97 -21.22 -45.88
N VAL A 467 24.83 -20.84 -46.47
CA VAL A 467 24.08 -19.63 -46.15
C VAL A 467 22.73 -20.03 -45.56
N TYR A 468 22.49 -19.64 -44.31
CA TYR A 468 21.30 -20.01 -43.57
C TYR A 468 20.50 -18.78 -43.18
N ARG A 469 19.17 -18.80 -43.44
CA ARG A 469 18.21 -17.87 -42.88
C ARG A 469 17.68 -18.46 -41.59
N VAL A 470 17.83 -17.74 -40.50
CA VAL A 470 17.27 -18.07 -39.17
C VAL A 470 16.17 -17.07 -38.83
N ARG A 471 14.95 -17.57 -38.69
CA ARG A 471 13.81 -16.78 -38.23
C ARG A 471 13.40 -17.26 -36.83
N ALA A 472 13.31 -16.33 -35.87
CA ALA A 472 12.84 -16.60 -34.51
C ALA A 472 11.59 -15.79 -34.21
N VAL A 473 10.56 -16.45 -33.69
CA VAL A 473 9.35 -15.82 -33.19
C VAL A 473 9.38 -15.92 -31.65
N ILE A 474 9.34 -14.78 -31.00
CA ILE A 474 9.36 -14.64 -29.56
C ILE A 474 7.93 -14.37 -29.10
N GLN A 475 7.45 -15.07 -28.08
CA GLN A 475 6.09 -14.96 -27.58
C GLN A 475 6.09 -14.65 -26.09
N ASN A 476 5.18 -13.76 -25.66
CA ASN A 476 4.88 -13.51 -24.27
C ASN A 476 3.62 -14.30 -23.85
N ASN A 477 3.81 -15.38 -23.11
CA ASN A 477 2.74 -16.24 -22.61
C ASN A 477 2.08 -15.70 -21.32
N GLY A 478 2.65 -14.64 -20.72
CA GLY A 478 2.06 -13.96 -19.58
C GLY A 478 0.83 -13.12 -20.00
N PHE A 479 -0.02 -12.79 -19.04
CA PHE A 479 -1.16 -11.92 -19.31
C PHE A 479 -0.72 -10.47 -19.53
N LEU A 480 0.13 -9.92 -18.65
CA LEU A 480 0.65 -8.56 -18.76
C LEU A 480 1.69 -8.45 -19.91
N PRO A 481 1.76 -7.30 -20.60
CA PRO A 481 2.84 -7.04 -21.55
C PRO A 481 4.19 -6.99 -20.82
N SER A 482 5.28 -7.19 -21.54
CA SER A 482 6.63 -7.20 -20.95
C SER A 482 7.02 -5.85 -20.30
N ASN A 483 6.41 -4.76 -20.72
CA ASN A 483 6.53 -3.44 -20.09
C ASN A 483 5.19 -2.70 -20.18
N ALA A 484 4.85 -1.94 -19.14
CA ALA A 484 3.76 -0.98 -19.17
C ALA A 484 4.06 0.13 -20.18
N ALA A 485 3.05 0.76 -20.75
CA ALA A 485 3.24 1.86 -21.69
C ALA A 485 4.01 3.03 -21.06
N ILE A 486 3.77 3.32 -19.79
CA ILE A 486 4.54 4.32 -19.03
C ILE A 486 6.03 3.92 -18.95
N GLY A 487 6.34 2.66 -18.72
CA GLY A 487 7.70 2.13 -18.69
C GLY A 487 8.41 2.23 -20.05
N VAL A 488 7.69 1.99 -21.15
CA VAL A 488 8.20 2.20 -22.50
C VAL A 488 8.58 3.67 -22.73
N ARG A 489 7.74 4.60 -22.30
CA ARG A 489 7.97 6.04 -22.47
C ARG A 489 9.06 6.59 -21.55
N SER A 490 9.11 6.18 -20.30
CA SER A 490 10.13 6.59 -19.34
C SER A 490 11.49 5.94 -19.62
N ARG A 491 11.53 4.82 -20.34
CA ARG A 491 12.72 4.00 -20.63
C ARG A 491 13.44 3.48 -19.37
N LEU A 492 12.77 3.44 -18.25
CA LEU A 492 13.34 2.98 -16.97
C LEU A 492 13.42 1.44 -16.89
N PRO A 493 12.36 0.67 -17.19
CA PRO A 493 12.47 -0.77 -17.22
C PRO A 493 13.34 -1.25 -18.38
N GLN A 494 14.07 -2.33 -18.16
CA GLN A 494 14.85 -2.95 -19.22
C GLN A 494 13.97 -3.41 -20.37
N ARG A 495 14.42 -3.20 -21.59
CA ARG A 495 13.77 -3.71 -22.80
C ARG A 495 14.07 -5.19 -22.97
N VAL A 496 13.18 -5.92 -23.64
CA VAL A 496 13.46 -7.31 -24.04
C VAL A 496 14.64 -7.32 -24.99
N ARG A 497 15.73 -7.98 -24.60
CA ARG A 497 16.94 -8.16 -25.41
C ARG A 497 16.80 -9.41 -26.25
N VAL A 498 17.23 -9.33 -27.49
CA VAL A 498 17.33 -10.43 -28.45
C VAL A 498 18.75 -10.46 -29.01
N GLU A 499 19.52 -11.49 -28.68
CA GLU A 499 20.92 -11.56 -29.01
C GLU A 499 21.27 -12.88 -29.68
N MET A 500 21.81 -12.80 -30.92
CA MET A 500 22.33 -13.91 -31.66
C MET A 500 23.86 -14.04 -31.44
N LEU A 501 24.27 -15.05 -30.70
CA LEU A 501 25.68 -15.37 -30.49
C LEU A 501 26.15 -16.33 -31.58
N ILE A 502 27.18 -15.93 -32.33
CA ILE A 502 27.82 -16.70 -33.37
C ILE A 502 29.22 -17.12 -32.95
N GLY A 503 29.66 -18.30 -33.39
CA GLY A 503 30.98 -18.86 -33.10
C GLY A 503 32.06 -18.45 -34.09
N ASN A 504 33.28 -18.90 -33.83
CA ASN A 504 34.40 -18.70 -34.74
C ASN A 504 34.13 -19.32 -36.13
N GLY A 505 34.46 -18.59 -37.20
CA GLY A 505 34.23 -19.02 -38.57
C GLY A 505 32.78 -18.88 -39.07
N GLN A 506 31.90 -18.28 -38.26
CA GLN A 506 30.54 -17.88 -38.62
C GLN A 506 30.49 -16.39 -38.87
N GLN A 507 29.69 -15.96 -39.83
CA GLN A 507 29.50 -14.54 -40.16
C GLN A 507 28.03 -14.21 -40.29
N LEU A 508 27.63 -13.07 -39.71
CA LEU A 508 26.30 -12.51 -39.85
C LEU A 508 26.28 -11.62 -41.13
N SER A 509 25.53 -12.06 -42.16
CA SER A 509 25.39 -11.32 -43.41
C SER A 509 24.23 -10.34 -43.39
N SER A 510 23.17 -10.64 -42.64
CA SER A 510 22.02 -9.77 -42.45
C SER A 510 21.41 -9.96 -41.07
N GLY A 511 20.73 -8.93 -40.56
CA GLY A 511 20.24 -8.84 -39.19
C GLY A 511 21.28 -8.27 -38.23
N ARG A 512 20.86 -7.77 -37.09
CA ARG A 512 21.76 -7.26 -36.05
C ARG A 512 22.04 -8.36 -35.03
N ARG A 513 23.27 -8.44 -34.54
CA ARG A 513 23.64 -9.37 -33.48
C ARG A 513 22.81 -9.16 -32.23
N MET A 514 22.57 -7.90 -31.84
CA MET A 514 21.78 -7.50 -30.68
C MET A 514 20.67 -6.56 -31.12
N GLN A 515 19.45 -6.87 -30.66
CA GLN A 515 18.24 -6.09 -30.91
C GLN A 515 17.46 -5.95 -29.62
N TYR A 516 16.60 -4.92 -29.52
CA TYR A 516 15.79 -4.63 -28.35
C TYR A 516 14.34 -4.37 -28.78
N VAL A 517 13.40 -4.92 -28.01
CA VAL A 517 11.97 -4.66 -28.13
C VAL A 517 11.51 -3.88 -26.91
N ASN A 518 10.79 -2.79 -27.12
CA ASN A 518 10.31 -1.95 -26.03
C ASN A 518 9.26 -2.68 -25.16
N ALA A 519 8.31 -3.36 -25.80
CA ALA A 519 7.34 -4.20 -25.15
C ALA A 519 6.86 -5.30 -26.10
N ILE A 520 6.70 -6.53 -25.61
CA ILE A 520 5.97 -7.61 -26.29
C ILE A 520 4.60 -7.67 -25.62
N PRO A 521 3.49 -7.53 -26.40
CA PRO A 521 2.15 -7.57 -25.85
C PRO A 521 1.90 -8.86 -25.05
N GLY A 522 1.06 -8.76 -24.01
CA GLY A 522 0.66 -9.93 -23.22
C GLY A 522 -0.30 -10.86 -23.98
N SER A 523 -0.74 -11.92 -23.29
CA SER A 523 -1.76 -12.87 -23.78
C SER A 523 -1.41 -13.52 -25.12
N GLY A 524 -0.13 -13.91 -25.28
CA GLY A 524 0.33 -14.57 -26.49
C GLY A 524 0.84 -13.65 -27.60
N GLY A 525 1.04 -12.35 -27.30
CA GLY A 525 1.64 -11.41 -28.24
C GLY A 525 3.03 -11.85 -28.70
N THR A 526 3.39 -11.56 -29.95
CA THR A 526 4.62 -12.06 -30.59
C THR A 526 5.40 -10.97 -31.29
N GLU A 527 6.73 -11.18 -31.38
CA GLU A 527 7.66 -10.40 -32.20
C GLU A 527 8.55 -11.36 -33.00
N ALA A 528 8.87 -11.02 -34.27
CA ALA A 528 9.65 -11.85 -35.16
C ALA A 528 10.97 -11.19 -35.53
N PHE A 529 12.02 -11.99 -35.58
CA PHE A 529 13.38 -11.58 -35.92
C PHE A 529 13.95 -12.50 -37.01
N GLU A 530 14.80 -11.96 -37.88
CA GLU A 530 15.42 -12.70 -38.93
C GLU A 530 16.91 -12.35 -39.05
N TRP A 531 17.72 -13.36 -39.28
CA TRP A 531 19.15 -13.24 -39.55
C TRP A 531 19.53 -14.10 -40.78
N VAL A 532 20.52 -13.67 -41.52
CA VAL A 532 21.19 -14.48 -42.53
C VAL A 532 22.63 -14.71 -42.08
N LEU A 533 23.02 -15.96 -42.01
CA LEU A 533 24.30 -16.41 -41.48
C LEU A 533 25.08 -17.17 -42.56
N VAL A 534 26.38 -16.93 -42.64
CA VAL A 534 27.33 -17.81 -43.37
C VAL A 534 28.03 -18.67 -42.34
N ALA A 535 27.90 -19.98 -42.43
CA ALA A 535 28.40 -20.92 -41.44
C ALA A 535 28.66 -22.31 -42.03
N ALA A 536 29.47 -23.12 -41.35
CA ALA A 536 29.62 -24.52 -41.71
C ALA A 536 28.30 -25.30 -41.48
N PRO A 537 27.96 -26.28 -42.32
CA PRO A 537 26.82 -27.17 -42.09
C PRO A 537 26.89 -27.83 -40.71
N ASN A 538 25.74 -27.99 -40.07
CA ASN A 538 25.58 -28.55 -38.71
C ASN A 538 26.30 -27.81 -37.59
N SER A 539 26.84 -26.61 -37.87
CA SER A 539 27.33 -25.74 -36.78
C SER A 539 26.16 -25.14 -35.97
N THR A 540 26.44 -24.64 -34.80
CA THR A 540 25.42 -24.12 -33.90
C THR A 540 25.60 -22.62 -33.64
N VAL A 541 24.49 -21.92 -33.42
CA VAL A 541 24.45 -20.56 -32.89
C VAL A 541 23.57 -20.56 -31.62
N THR A 542 23.73 -19.55 -30.76
CA THR A 542 22.90 -19.41 -29.56
C THR A 542 22.05 -18.14 -29.63
N LEU A 543 20.78 -18.27 -29.34
CA LEU A 543 19.84 -17.15 -29.24
C LEU A 543 19.46 -16.94 -27.76
N ASN A 544 19.84 -15.77 -27.23
CA ASN A 544 19.42 -15.30 -25.90
C ASN A 544 18.29 -14.29 -26.05
N VAL A 545 17.21 -14.49 -25.31
CA VAL A 545 16.02 -13.65 -25.39
C VAL A 545 15.47 -13.37 -23.99
N GLY A 546 15.02 -12.15 -23.73
CA GLY A 546 14.27 -11.82 -22.55
C GLY A 546 14.74 -10.55 -21.84
N SER A 547 14.16 -10.34 -20.69
CA SER A 547 14.54 -9.32 -19.68
C SER A 547 14.33 -9.89 -18.28
N PRO A 548 14.98 -9.36 -17.24
CA PRO A 548 14.87 -9.90 -15.89
C PRO A 548 13.43 -10.00 -15.40
N HIS A 549 12.59 -8.99 -15.66
CA HIS A 549 11.18 -8.92 -15.22
C HIS A 549 10.18 -9.65 -16.12
N ALA A 550 10.62 -10.14 -17.30
CA ALA A 550 9.75 -10.91 -18.20
C ALA A 550 10.26 -12.33 -18.46
N GLY A 551 11.36 -12.71 -17.80
CA GLY A 551 12.02 -14.01 -17.97
C GLY A 551 13.09 -13.99 -19.05
N LEU A 552 14.05 -14.91 -18.89
CA LEU A 552 15.20 -15.10 -19.78
C LEU A 552 15.13 -16.51 -20.37
N SER A 553 15.42 -16.62 -21.66
CA SER A 553 15.49 -17.88 -22.41
C SER A 553 16.75 -17.92 -23.24
N THR A 554 17.42 -19.08 -23.25
CA THR A 554 18.58 -19.37 -24.08
C THR A 554 18.30 -20.60 -24.91
N GLN A 555 18.53 -20.52 -26.23
CA GLN A 555 18.29 -21.63 -27.14
C GLN A 555 19.47 -21.83 -28.07
N THR A 556 20.01 -23.06 -28.14
CA THR A 556 21.00 -23.47 -29.13
C THR A 556 20.28 -23.91 -30.41
N ILE A 557 20.69 -23.36 -31.53
CA ILE A 557 20.10 -23.57 -32.85
C ILE A 557 21.15 -24.25 -33.75
N THR A 558 20.83 -25.42 -34.29
CA THR A 558 21.69 -26.12 -35.28
C THR A 558 21.36 -25.63 -36.69
N LEU A 559 22.40 -25.21 -37.44
CA LEU A 559 22.28 -24.73 -38.81
C LEU A 559 22.32 -25.93 -39.77
N ARG A 560 21.15 -26.45 -40.10
CA ARG A 560 20.98 -27.54 -41.08
C ARG A 560 19.76 -27.28 -41.95
N ALA A 561 19.82 -27.70 -43.22
CA ALA A 561 18.62 -27.74 -44.05
C ALA A 561 17.61 -28.72 -43.45
N ARG A 562 16.35 -28.33 -43.38
CA ARG A 562 15.22 -29.22 -43.18
C ARG A 562 14.65 -29.59 -44.52
#